data_c98a604a2e6cb838ad4dbee4175c0241
#
_entry.id   c98a604a2e6cb838ad4dbee4175c0241
#
_cell.length_a   1.000
_cell.length_b   1.000
_cell.length_c   1.000
_cell.angle_alpha   90.00
_cell.angle_beta   90.00
_cell.angle_gamma   90.00
#
_symmetry.space_group_name_H-M   'P 1'
#
loop_
_entity.id
_entity.type
_entity.pdbx_description
1 polymer ?
#
loop_
_entity_poly.entity_id
_entity_poly.type
_entity_poly.pdbx_seq_one_letter_code
_entity_poly.pdbx_strand_id
1 'polypeptide(L)'
;MRRASRAAAHHLFHSKDSDIVTATLTQTAFTGLERLSSGKVRDIYAFKDNLLLVATDRISAFDVVFPDGIPNKGAVLTQLAAFWFERTRQIVVNHTITARFDEFPEPLRAIEDLRGRATLCRRARVMPIECVVRGYLEGSGWKEYQAAGAIAGIALPPGLQRRSRLPEPIFTPATKAETGHDENITFDRMVEIVGAESAERARAISLRLYNFAAEHLASRGVLLADTKFEFGFIDGEMILIDEALTPDSSRFWIEG
;
A
#
# COMPACT_ATOMS: atom_id res chain seq x y z
N MET A 1 -28.00 -1.50 -36.71
CA MET A 1 -28.45 -2.39 -35.64
C MET A 1 -27.20 -3.08 -35.09
N ARG A 2 -26.73 -2.93 -33.86
CA ARG A 2 -27.33 -2.75 -32.54
C ARG A 2 -26.42 -1.86 -31.67
N ARG A 3 -26.99 -0.82 -31.07
CA ARG A 3 -26.45 -0.14 -29.89
C ARG A 3 -26.81 -0.99 -28.67
N ALA A 4 -25.83 -1.38 -27.89
CA ALA A 4 -26.01 -1.87 -26.52
C ALA A 4 -24.65 -1.62 -25.83
N SER A 5 -24.52 -1.03 -24.78
CA SER A 5 -25.13 -0.67 -23.56
C SER A 5 -24.02 -0.07 -22.70
N ARG A 6 -23.96 1.27 -22.60
CA ARG A 6 -23.04 2.02 -21.71
C ARG A 6 -23.71 2.27 -20.34
N ALA A 7 -24.31 1.27 -19.75
CA ALA A 7 -25.17 1.48 -18.57
C ALA A 7 -24.80 0.64 -17.33
N ALA A 8 -23.52 0.30 -17.11
CA ALA A 8 -23.15 -0.48 -15.94
C ALA A 8 -22.03 0.12 -15.06
N ALA A 9 -21.57 1.35 -15.33
CA ALA A 9 -20.48 1.96 -14.57
C ALA A 9 -20.91 3.14 -13.66
N HIS A 10 -22.20 3.44 -13.54
CA HIS A 10 -22.65 4.67 -12.86
C HIS A 10 -23.31 4.47 -11.48
N HIS A 11 -23.33 3.28 -10.90
CA HIS A 11 -24.08 3.04 -9.65
C HIS A 11 -23.21 2.86 -8.38
N LEU A 12 -21.90 3.09 -8.42
CA LEU A 12 -21.03 2.94 -7.24
C LEU A 12 -20.72 4.24 -6.49
N PHE A 13 -21.20 5.40 -6.94
CA PHE A 13 -20.86 6.71 -6.35
C PHE A 13 -22.06 7.60 -6.01
N HIS A 14 -23.25 7.04 -5.78
CA HIS A 14 -24.39 7.82 -5.29
C HIS A 14 -24.87 7.25 -3.95
N SER A 15 -24.03 7.30 -2.91
CA SER A 15 -24.52 7.39 -1.55
C SER A 15 -24.47 8.86 -1.12
N LYS A 16 -25.46 9.29 -0.34
CA LYS A 16 -25.60 10.66 0.15
C LYS A 16 -24.61 11.05 1.25
N ASP A 17 -23.33 10.64 1.14
CA ASP A 17 -22.26 10.93 2.09
C ASP A 17 -21.35 12.04 1.55
N SER A 18 -21.94 13.21 1.24
CA SER A 18 -21.18 14.39 0.83
C SER A 18 -20.63 15.23 2.00
N ASP A 19 -20.79 14.79 3.23
CA ASP A 19 -20.15 15.44 4.37
C ASP A 19 -18.79 14.78 4.66
N ILE A 20 -17.87 14.88 3.68
CA ILE A 20 -16.48 14.56 3.91
C ILE A 20 -15.97 15.57 4.95
N VAL A 21 -15.52 15.05 6.07
CA VAL A 21 -14.91 15.80 7.19
C VAL A 21 -13.97 16.87 6.64
N THR A 22 -14.36 18.13 6.78
CA THR A 22 -13.57 19.28 6.31
C THR A 22 -12.38 19.60 7.22
N ALA A 23 -12.37 19.07 8.44
CA ALA A 23 -11.29 19.23 9.39
C ALA A 23 -10.18 18.20 9.15
N THR A 24 -8.93 18.68 9.12
CA THR A 24 -7.73 17.84 8.96
C THR A 24 -7.47 17.05 10.24
N LEU A 25 -7.46 15.72 10.17
CA LEU A 25 -7.15 14.84 11.30
C LEU A 25 -5.66 14.46 11.26
N THR A 26 -4.84 15.17 12.03
CA THR A 26 -3.39 14.91 12.12
C THR A 26 -3.00 14.12 13.38
N GLN A 27 -3.86 14.12 14.41
CA GLN A 27 -3.65 13.38 15.65
C GLN A 27 -4.89 12.59 16.01
N THR A 28 -4.71 11.39 16.55
CA THR A 28 -5.82 10.57 17.04
C THR A 28 -5.64 10.21 18.50
N ALA A 29 -6.74 10.24 19.26
CA ALA A 29 -6.80 9.79 20.65
C ALA A 29 -8.24 9.35 20.94
N PHE A 30 -8.51 8.06 20.82
CA PHE A 30 -9.85 7.51 20.99
C PHE A 30 -10.00 6.90 22.38
N THR A 31 -10.96 7.42 23.14
CA THR A 31 -11.27 6.91 24.50
C THR A 31 -11.66 5.43 24.43
N GLY A 32 -11.05 4.60 25.28
CA GLY A 32 -11.33 3.17 25.36
C GLY A 32 -10.60 2.32 24.33
N LEU A 33 -9.74 2.90 23.49
CA LEU A 33 -8.86 2.17 22.55
C LEU A 33 -7.40 2.37 22.95
N GLU A 34 -6.65 1.28 23.04
CA GLU A 34 -5.20 1.31 23.25
C GLU A 34 -4.49 1.57 21.91
N ARG A 35 -3.74 2.68 21.81
CA ARG A 35 -2.89 2.97 20.67
C ARG A 35 -1.57 2.22 20.81
N LEU A 36 -1.35 1.25 19.92
CA LEU A 36 -0.14 0.42 19.87
C LEU A 36 1.04 1.15 19.24
N SER A 37 0.78 1.95 18.19
CA SER A 37 1.81 2.73 17.52
C SER A 37 1.24 3.95 16.81
N SER A 38 2.09 4.95 16.59
CA SER A 38 1.81 6.12 15.78
C SER A 38 2.92 6.23 14.73
N GLY A 39 2.58 5.94 13.48
CA GLY A 39 3.49 6.04 12.35
C GLY A 39 3.49 7.44 11.72
N LYS A 40 4.24 7.60 10.62
CA LYS A 40 4.34 8.88 9.90
C LYS A 40 2.98 9.36 9.36
N VAL A 41 2.09 8.45 8.98
CA VAL A 41 0.81 8.75 8.34
C VAL A 41 -0.37 7.99 8.91
N ARG A 42 -0.15 6.94 9.72
CA ARG A 42 -1.19 6.08 10.30
C ARG A 42 -0.95 5.83 11.78
N ASP A 43 -2.04 5.63 12.50
CA ASP A 43 -2.04 5.18 13.88
C ASP A 43 -2.67 3.79 13.96
N ILE A 44 -2.14 2.92 14.80
CA ILE A 44 -2.59 1.55 14.98
C ILE A 44 -3.11 1.38 16.40
N TYR A 45 -4.33 0.88 16.52
CA TYR A 45 -4.99 0.61 17.78
C TYR A 45 -5.26 -0.89 17.93
N ALA A 46 -5.22 -1.36 19.18
CA ALA A 46 -5.72 -2.67 19.53
C ALA A 46 -7.26 -2.65 19.58
N PHE A 47 -7.89 -3.67 18.99
CA PHE A 47 -9.32 -3.90 19.15
C PHE A 47 -9.60 -5.40 19.30
N LYS A 48 -9.75 -5.86 20.54
CA LYS A 48 -9.84 -7.30 20.88
C LYS A 48 -8.62 -8.03 20.28
N ASP A 49 -8.85 -9.11 19.55
CA ASP A 49 -7.80 -9.87 18.86
C ASP A 49 -7.38 -9.27 17.51
N ASN A 50 -7.95 -8.14 17.14
CA ASN A 50 -7.74 -7.47 15.84
C ASN A 50 -6.95 -6.18 16.00
N LEU A 51 -6.67 -5.53 14.87
CA LEU A 51 -6.09 -4.20 14.78
C LEU A 51 -7.09 -3.25 14.11
N LEU A 52 -7.09 -2.02 14.56
CA LEU A 52 -7.74 -0.91 13.88
C LEU A 52 -6.65 0.02 13.34
N LEU A 53 -6.49 0.06 12.01
CA LEU A 53 -5.60 0.97 11.31
C LEU A 53 -6.35 2.24 11.00
N VAL A 54 -5.83 3.39 11.43
CA VAL A 54 -6.44 4.69 11.21
C VAL A 54 -5.49 5.55 10.37
N ALA A 55 -5.86 5.79 9.13
CA ALA A 55 -5.13 6.70 8.25
C ALA A 55 -5.44 8.14 8.64
N THR A 56 -4.41 8.88 9.01
CA THR A 56 -4.50 10.30 9.33
C THR A 56 -4.27 11.14 8.07
N ASP A 57 -4.47 12.44 8.21
CA ASP A 57 -4.21 13.39 7.12
C ASP A 57 -2.75 13.89 7.13
N ARG A 58 -1.90 13.32 8.00
CA ARG A 58 -0.45 13.62 8.01
C ARG A 58 0.16 13.27 6.66
N ILE A 59 1.13 14.10 6.25
CA ILE A 59 1.99 13.83 5.11
C ILE A 59 3.44 13.81 5.56
N SER A 60 4.22 12.90 5.02
CA SER A 60 5.66 12.85 5.26
C SER A 60 6.43 12.78 3.95
N ALA A 61 7.59 13.42 3.90
CA ALA A 61 8.55 13.25 2.83
C ALA A 61 9.97 13.29 3.42
N PHE A 62 10.87 12.48 2.87
CA PHE A 62 12.25 12.36 3.36
C PHE A 62 12.33 12.08 4.87
N ASP A 63 11.44 11.21 5.36
CA ASP A 63 11.28 10.82 6.77
C ASP A 63 10.87 11.94 7.74
N VAL A 64 10.52 13.11 7.24
CA VAL A 64 9.99 14.23 8.01
C VAL A 64 8.47 14.27 7.85
N VAL A 65 7.75 14.29 8.97
CA VAL A 65 6.31 14.56 8.99
C VAL A 65 6.11 16.07 8.96
N PHE A 66 5.33 16.54 7.98
CA PHE A 66 5.01 17.96 7.86
C PHE A 66 4.05 18.41 8.98
N PRO A 67 4.14 19.67 9.43
CA PRO A 67 3.26 20.19 10.47
C PRO A 67 1.79 20.23 10.03
N ASP A 68 1.56 20.50 8.75
CA ASP A 68 0.22 20.57 8.16
C ASP A 68 -0.13 19.27 7.47
N GLY A 69 -1.36 18.80 7.63
CA GLY A 69 -1.90 17.66 6.93
C GLY A 69 -2.63 18.05 5.64
N ILE A 70 -2.89 17.08 4.80
CA ILE A 70 -3.72 17.26 3.60
C ILE A 70 -5.15 16.81 3.94
N PRO A 71 -6.14 17.71 3.88
CA PRO A 71 -7.53 17.37 4.20
C PRO A 71 -8.01 16.13 3.42
N ASN A 72 -8.64 15.19 4.12
CA ASN A 72 -9.17 13.94 3.59
C ASN A 72 -8.14 12.94 3.01
N LYS A 73 -6.84 13.20 3.14
CA LYS A 73 -5.79 12.26 2.65
C LYS A 73 -6.00 10.86 3.21
N GLY A 74 -6.22 10.75 4.53
CA GLY A 74 -6.43 9.45 5.18
C GLY A 74 -7.65 8.70 4.64
N ALA A 75 -8.74 9.41 4.37
CA ALA A 75 -9.94 8.81 3.79
C ALA A 75 -9.70 8.31 2.35
N VAL A 76 -9.03 9.11 1.53
CA VAL A 76 -8.68 8.71 0.16
C VAL A 76 -7.78 7.47 0.16
N LEU A 77 -6.75 7.45 0.99
CA LEU A 77 -5.83 6.30 1.08
C LEU A 77 -6.55 5.02 1.52
N THR A 78 -7.42 5.12 2.54
CA THR A 78 -8.19 3.96 3.03
C THR A 78 -9.11 3.39 1.97
N GLN A 79 -9.82 4.26 1.24
CA GLN A 79 -10.73 3.83 0.17
C GLN A 79 -9.98 3.21 -1.02
N LEU A 80 -8.83 3.77 -1.39
CA LEU A 80 -7.97 3.19 -2.44
C LEU A 80 -7.42 1.83 -2.01
N ALA A 81 -6.92 1.71 -0.78
CA ALA A 81 -6.45 0.43 -0.27
C ALA A 81 -7.57 -0.62 -0.24
N ALA A 82 -8.78 -0.26 0.23
CA ALA A 82 -9.94 -1.14 0.25
C ALA A 82 -10.34 -1.61 -1.17
N PHE A 83 -10.34 -0.68 -2.15
CA PHE A 83 -10.58 -1.00 -3.56
C PHE A 83 -9.57 -2.04 -4.08
N TRP A 84 -8.28 -1.84 -3.85
CA TRP A 84 -7.25 -2.75 -4.32
C TRP A 84 -7.27 -4.09 -3.58
N PHE A 85 -7.48 -4.12 -2.28
CA PHE A 85 -7.63 -5.35 -1.52
C PHE A 85 -8.78 -6.22 -2.02
N GLU A 86 -9.91 -5.61 -2.39
CA GLU A 86 -11.03 -6.34 -2.96
C GLU A 86 -10.68 -6.93 -4.34
N ARG A 87 -10.08 -6.12 -5.21
CA ARG A 87 -9.77 -6.54 -6.59
C ARG A 87 -8.66 -7.57 -6.68
N THR A 88 -7.78 -7.62 -5.69
CA THR A 88 -6.62 -8.54 -5.68
C THR A 88 -6.84 -9.81 -4.85
N ARG A 89 -8.03 -10.02 -4.28
CA ARG A 89 -8.37 -11.20 -3.46
C ARG A 89 -8.08 -12.53 -4.13
N GLN A 90 -8.23 -12.61 -5.44
CA GLN A 90 -7.93 -13.81 -6.23
C GLN A 90 -6.42 -14.07 -6.39
N ILE A 91 -5.56 -13.09 -6.11
CA ILE A 91 -4.11 -13.21 -6.17
C ILE A 91 -3.56 -13.61 -4.82
N VAL A 92 -4.00 -12.92 -3.76
CA VAL A 92 -3.59 -13.16 -2.37
C VAL A 92 -4.68 -12.73 -1.41
N VAL A 93 -4.87 -13.49 -0.34
CA VAL A 93 -5.73 -13.09 0.78
C VAL A 93 -5.09 -11.89 1.49
N ASN A 94 -5.90 -10.97 2.02
CA ASN A 94 -5.42 -9.83 2.79
C ASN A 94 -5.96 -9.83 4.23
N HIS A 95 -5.45 -8.93 5.04
CA HIS A 95 -5.77 -8.84 6.46
C HIS A 95 -7.11 -8.17 6.76
N THR A 96 -7.72 -7.49 5.78
CA THR A 96 -8.91 -6.66 5.99
C THR A 96 -10.11 -7.49 6.42
N ILE A 97 -10.74 -7.11 7.53
CA ILE A 97 -12.06 -7.58 7.94
C ILE A 97 -13.09 -6.67 7.27
N THR A 98 -13.02 -5.37 7.52
CA THR A 98 -13.83 -4.36 6.84
C THR A 98 -13.19 -2.96 6.91
N ALA A 99 -13.41 -2.13 5.89
CA ALA A 99 -13.14 -0.70 5.88
C ALA A 99 -14.46 0.11 5.82
N ARG A 100 -15.60 -0.56 5.87
CA ARG A 100 -16.93 0.06 5.83
C ARG A 100 -17.35 0.41 7.25
N PHE A 101 -17.49 1.71 7.53
CA PHE A 101 -17.80 2.22 8.88
C PHE A 101 -19.08 1.60 9.47
N ASP A 102 -20.11 1.42 8.65
CA ASP A 102 -21.39 0.87 9.09
C ASP A 102 -21.31 -0.62 9.49
N GLU A 103 -20.25 -1.32 9.08
CA GLU A 103 -19.97 -2.72 9.45
C GLU A 103 -19.09 -2.84 10.69
N PHE A 104 -18.59 -1.72 11.25
CA PHE A 104 -17.79 -1.77 12.46
C PHE A 104 -18.62 -2.19 13.68
N PRO A 105 -18.01 -2.90 14.65
CA PRO A 105 -18.66 -3.14 15.95
C PRO A 105 -19.08 -1.85 16.64
N GLU A 106 -20.13 -1.90 17.47
CA GLU A 106 -20.71 -0.74 18.16
C GLU A 106 -19.71 0.22 18.83
N PRO A 107 -18.71 -0.24 19.62
CA PRO A 107 -17.76 0.69 20.22
C PRO A 107 -17.00 1.54 19.19
N LEU A 108 -16.73 1.00 17.98
CA LEU A 108 -16.04 1.72 16.92
C LEU A 108 -16.99 2.64 16.15
N ARG A 109 -18.25 2.23 15.95
CA ARG A 109 -19.27 3.07 15.27
C ARG A 109 -19.67 4.31 16.07
N ALA A 110 -19.39 4.35 17.36
CA ALA A 110 -19.58 5.55 18.16
C ALA A 110 -18.50 6.63 17.94
N ILE A 111 -17.42 6.31 17.21
CA ILE A 111 -16.29 7.21 16.94
C ILE A 111 -16.37 7.67 15.50
N GLU A 112 -17.02 8.81 15.27
CA GLU A 112 -17.29 9.33 13.91
C GLU A 112 -16.01 9.64 13.14
N ASP A 113 -14.91 10.02 13.81
CA ASP A 113 -13.61 10.26 13.19
C ASP A 113 -13.01 9.04 12.47
N LEU A 114 -13.53 7.84 12.70
CA LEU A 114 -13.10 6.63 12.00
C LEU A 114 -13.74 6.48 10.61
N ARG A 115 -14.82 7.22 10.34
CA ARG A 115 -15.58 7.09 9.10
C ARG A 115 -14.70 7.35 7.87
N GLY A 116 -14.66 6.36 6.98
CA GLY A 116 -13.96 6.42 5.70
C GLY A 116 -12.44 6.34 5.79
N ARG A 117 -11.82 6.42 7.00
CA ARG A 117 -10.36 6.45 7.18
C ARG A 117 -9.79 5.34 8.06
N ALA A 118 -10.63 4.45 8.52
CA ALA A 118 -10.20 3.33 9.34
C ALA A 118 -10.45 1.99 8.66
N THR A 119 -9.61 1.01 8.96
CA THR A 119 -9.74 -0.37 8.52
C THR A 119 -9.60 -1.30 9.72
N LEU A 120 -10.62 -2.11 9.97
CA LEU A 120 -10.53 -3.21 10.94
C LEU A 120 -9.84 -4.40 10.28
N CYS A 121 -8.76 -4.89 10.88
CA CYS A 121 -7.88 -5.89 10.30
C CYS A 121 -7.63 -7.05 11.26
N ARG A 122 -7.41 -8.23 10.72
CA ARG A 122 -6.83 -9.35 11.46
C ARG A 122 -5.39 -9.03 11.84
N ARG A 123 -4.98 -9.43 13.04
CA ARG A 123 -3.58 -9.33 13.47
C ARG A 123 -2.74 -10.40 12.77
N ALA A 124 -1.64 -10.00 12.16
CA ALA A 124 -0.69 -10.88 11.48
C ALA A 124 0.71 -10.73 12.09
N ARG A 125 1.51 -11.79 12.04
CA ARG A 125 2.95 -11.69 12.28
C ARG A 125 3.60 -11.09 11.05
N VAL A 126 4.10 -9.88 11.16
CA VAL A 126 4.68 -9.10 10.04
C VAL A 126 5.96 -9.78 9.53
N MET A 127 6.12 -9.87 8.21
CA MET A 127 7.38 -10.21 7.55
C MET A 127 8.27 -8.95 7.51
N PRO A 128 9.53 -9.00 7.99
CA PRO A 128 10.38 -7.81 8.13
C PRO A 128 11.04 -7.39 6.80
N ILE A 129 10.29 -7.43 5.71
CA ILE A 129 10.74 -7.10 4.35
C ILE A 129 9.70 -6.21 3.68
N GLU A 130 10.16 -5.16 3.05
CA GLU A 130 9.40 -4.40 2.09
C GLU A 130 9.56 -5.01 0.69
N CYS A 131 8.46 -5.43 0.10
CA CYS A 131 8.42 -6.08 -1.20
C CYS A 131 8.16 -5.06 -2.31
N VAL A 132 9.23 -4.46 -2.82
CA VAL A 132 9.15 -3.42 -3.84
C VAL A 132 9.19 -4.05 -5.24
N VAL A 133 8.26 -3.64 -6.11
CA VAL A 133 8.28 -3.99 -7.54
C VAL A 133 8.42 -2.71 -8.36
N ARG A 134 9.34 -2.73 -9.30
CA ARG A 134 9.64 -1.58 -10.18
C ARG A 134 9.42 -1.94 -11.64
N GLY A 135 8.59 -1.19 -12.33
CA GLY A 135 8.45 -1.25 -13.78
C GLY A 135 9.16 -0.10 -14.49
N TYR A 136 9.56 0.91 -13.72
CA TYR A 136 10.26 2.10 -14.21
C TYR A 136 11.40 2.47 -13.25
N LEU A 137 12.38 3.20 -13.78
CA LEU A 137 13.60 3.56 -13.08
C LEU A 137 13.43 4.91 -12.35
N GLU A 138 13.11 4.87 -11.04
CA GLU A 138 12.88 6.07 -10.23
C GLU A 138 13.35 5.85 -8.77
N GLY A 139 13.42 6.93 -8.00
CA GLY A 139 13.69 6.93 -6.57
C GLY A 139 15.03 6.30 -6.18
N SER A 140 15.03 5.42 -5.17
CA SER A 140 16.24 4.69 -4.73
C SER A 140 16.80 3.79 -5.84
N GLY A 141 15.94 3.19 -6.66
CA GLY A 141 16.38 2.37 -7.80
C GLY A 141 17.17 3.17 -8.83
N TRP A 142 16.78 4.40 -9.14
CA TRP A 142 17.56 5.26 -10.02
C TRP A 142 18.94 5.58 -9.45
N LYS A 143 19.00 5.92 -8.15
CA LYS A 143 20.28 6.23 -7.48
C LYS A 143 21.23 5.04 -7.52
N GLU A 144 20.71 3.83 -7.24
CA GLU A 144 21.51 2.60 -7.23
C GLU A 144 21.97 2.23 -8.65
N TYR A 145 21.09 2.33 -9.65
CA TYR A 145 21.47 2.12 -11.05
C TYR A 145 22.55 3.09 -11.52
N GLN A 146 22.48 4.37 -11.18
CA GLN A 146 23.53 5.33 -11.53
C GLN A 146 24.89 4.96 -10.93
N ALA A 147 24.89 4.39 -9.73
CA ALA A 147 26.12 4.03 -9.04
C ALA A 147 26.72 2.70 -9.52
N ALA A 148 25.87 1.72 -9.85
CA ALA A 148 26.31 0.34 -10.03
C ALA A 148 25.84 -0.33 -11.35
N GLY A 149 24.97 0.32 -12.13
CA GLY A 149 24.34 -0.33 -13.30
C GLY A 149 23.37 -1.46 -12.93
N ALA A 150 23.01 -1.57 -11.67
CA ALA A 150 22.18 -2.63 -11.11
C ALA A 150 21.24 -2.08 -10.04
N ILE A 151 20.19 -2.84 -9.69
CA ILE A 151 19.30 -2.56 -8.54
C ILE A 151 19.10 -3.85 -7.76
N ALA A 152 19.35 -3.83 -6.45
CA ALA A 152 19.22 -5.02 -5.58
C ALA A 152 20.00 -6.24 -6.14
N GLY A 153 21.16 -6.01 -6.76
CA GLY A 153 21.96 -7.05 -7.42
C GLY A 153 21.50 -7.47 -8.83
N ILE A 154 20.39 -6.93 -9.33
CA ILE A 154 19.88 -7.21 -10.69
C ILE A 154 20.54 -6.25 -11.66
N ALA A 155 21.41 -6.77 -12.54
CA ALA A 155 22.04 -5.99 -13.60
C ALA A 155 20.99 -5.51 -14.62
N LEU A 156 21.08 -4.24 -15.01
CA LEU A 156 20.16 -3.63 -15.95
C LEU A 156 20.91 -3.21 -17.24
N PRO A 157 20.22 -3.08 -18.38
CA PRO A 157 20.81 -2.60 -19.61
C PRO A 157 21.49 -1.23 -19.42
N PRO A 158 22.64 -0.99 -20.06
CA PRO A 158 23.31 0.31 -20.02
C PRO A 158 22.49 1.38 -20.76
N GLY A 159 22.66 2.63 -20.35
CA GLY A 159 22.06 3.78 -21.04
C GLY A 159 20.61 4.09 -20.65
N LEU A 160 20.04 3.41 -19.66
CA LEU A 160 18.76 3.78 -19.12
C LEU A 160 18.84 5.17 -18.44
N GLN A 161 17.79 5.94 -18.61
CA GLN A 161 17.64 7.26 -17.99
C GLN A 161 16.62 7.20 -16.85
N ARG A 162 16.59 8.22 -16.02
CA ARG A 162 15.54 8.39 -15.03
C ARG A 162 14.17 8.35 -15.71
N ARG A 163 13.23 7.59 -15.13
CA ARG A 163 11.89 7.29 -15.66
C ARG A 163 11.86 6.36 -16.88
N SER A 164 12.98 5.82 -17.31
CA SER A 164 12.94 4.76 -18.34
C SER A 164 12.09 3.60 -17.86
N ARG A 165 11.26 3.07 -18.76
CA ARG A 165 10.58 1.80 -18.55
C ARG A 165 11.61 0.68 -18.54
N LEU A 166 11.52 -0.21 -17.58
CA LEU A 166 12.36 -1.41 -17.53
C LEU A 166 11.88 -2.44 -18.56
N PRO A 167 12.77 -3.31 -19.08
CA PRO A 167 12.38 -4.36 -20.01
C PRO A 167 11.27 -5.26 -19.49
N GLU A 168 11.33 -5.55 -18.19
CA GLU A 168 10.30 -6.24 -17.41
C GLU A 168 10.26 -5.67 -15.98
N PRO A 169 9.13 -5.80 -15.26
CA PRO A 169 9.09 -5.43 -13.85
C PRO A 169 10.04 -6.29 -13.03
N ILE A 170 10.83 -5.65 -12.18
CA ILE A 170 11.79 -6.31 -11.30
C ILE A 170 11.34 -6.25 -9.84
N PHE A 171 11.63 -7.31 -9.09
CA PHE A 171 11.42 -7.38 -7.65
C PHE A 171 12.71 -6.98 -6.93
N THR A 172 12.64 -5.91 -6.14
CA THR A 172 13.77 -5.32 -5.44
C THR A 172 13.42 -5.17 -3.96
N PRO A 173 13.59 -6.23 -3.15
CA PRO A 173 13.23 -6.18 -1.74
C PRO A 173 14.08 -5.16 -0.98
N ALA A 174 13.53 -4.63 0.12
CA ALA A 174 14.24 -3.78 1.05
C ALA A 174 14.03 -4.26 2.49
N THR A 175 15.00 -4.01 3.36
CA THR A 175 14.80 -4.21 4.79
C THR A 175 13.87 -3.15 5.33
N LYS A 176 13.06 -3.51 6.32
CA LYS A 176 12.28 -2.55 7.09
C LYS A 176 13.17 -2.00 8.19
N ALA A 177 13.71 -0.80 8.00
CA ALA A 177 14.60 -0.18 8.96
C ALA A 177 13.82 0.23 10.23
N GLU A 178 14.35 -0.14 11.41
CA GLU A 178 13.84 0.37 12.69
C GLU A 178 14.21 1.84 12.88
N THR A 179 15.36 2.25 12.34
CA THR A 179 15.86 3.64 12.33
C THR A 179 16.58 3.91 11.01
N GLY A 180 16.34 5.09 10.42
CA GLY A 180 16.95 5.48 9.13
C GLY A 180 16.06 5.16 7.94
N HIS A 181 16.69 4.88 6.80
CA HIS A 181 16.01 4.59 5.53
C HIS A 181 16.00 3.09 5.25
N ASP A 182 14.93 2.63 4.60
CA ASP A 182 14.85 1.28 4.05
C ASP A 182 15.93 1.10 2.98
N GLU A 183 16.72 0.03 3.10
CA GLU A 183 17.81 -0.26 2.17
C GLU A 183 17.42 -1.40 1.23
N ASN A 184 17.61 -1.19 -0.08
CA ASN A 184 17.47 -2.27 -1.04
C ASN A 184 18.46 -3.38 -0.70
N ILE A 185 17.99 -4.61 -0.72
CA ILE A 185 18.81 -5.82 -0.48
C ILE A 185 18.68 -6.76 -1.67
N THR A 186 19.67 -7.63 -1.83
CA THR A 186 19.58 -8.69 -2.84
C THR A 186 18.50 -9.71 -2.45
N PHE A 187 18.02 -10.45 -3.45
CA PHE A 187 17.07 -11.54 -3.19
C PHE A 187 17.67 -12.62 -2.27
N ASP A 188 18.97 -12.95 -2.43
CA ASP A 188 19.67 -13.90 -1.57
C ASP A 188 19.68 -13.42 -0.11
N ARG A 189 19.90 -12.11 0.11
CA ARG A 189 19.81 -11.56 1.46
C ARG A 189 18.40 -11.64 2.05
N MET A 190 17.37 -11.44 1.25
CA MET A 190 15.99 -11.68 1.68
C MET A 190 15.77 -13.15 2.05
N VAL A 191 16.31 -14.10 1.28
CA VAL A 191 16.23 -15.55 1.58
C VAL A 191 16.87 -15.87 2.93
N GLU A 192 18.02 -15.27 3.25
CA GLU A 192 18.65 -15.43 4.56
C GLU A 192 17.76 -14.95 5.73
N ILE A 193 16.99 -13.88 5.52
CA ILE A 193 16.16 -13.27 6.57
C ILE A 193 14.83 -14.04 6.76
N VAL A 194 14.15 -14.43 5.69
CA VAL A 194 12.78 -14.96 5.78
C VAL A 194 12.61 -16.40 5.30
N GLY A 195 13.68 -17.03 4.83
CA GLY A 195 13.69 -18.37 4.24
C GLY A 195 13.28 -18.39 2.78
N ALA A 196 13.77 -19.37 2.03
CA ALA A 196 13.60 -19.47 0.57
C ALA A 196 12.14 -19.53 0.15
N GLU A 197 11.34 -20.35 0.82
CA GLU A 197 9.91 -20.52 0.48
C GLU A 197 9.13 -19.20 0.62
N SER A 198 9.33 -18.49 1.75
CA SER A 198 8.66 -17.20 1.99
C SER A 198 9.12 -16.13 1.00
N ALA A 199 10.43 -16.08 0.70
CA ALA A 199 11.00 -15.13 -0.24
C ALA A 199 10.45 -15.33 -1.66
N GLU A 200 10.44 -16.56 -2.16
CA GLU A 200 9.92 -16.90 -3.48
C GLU A 200 8.41 -16.62 -3.59
N ARG A 201 7.65 -16.99 -2.56
CA ARG A 201 6.20 -16.74 -2.52
C ARG A 201 5.90 -15.24 -2.53
N ALA A 202 6.61 -14.44 -1.72
CA ALA A 202 6.45 -12.99 -1.69
C ALA A 202 6.82 -12.35 -3.03
N ARG A 203 7.93 -12.75 -3.67
CA ARG A 203 8.34 -12.29 -5.00
C ARG A 203 7.28 -12.57 -6.04
N ALA A 204 6.82 -13.82 -6.11
CA ALA A 204 5.83 -14.25 -7.10
C ALA A 204 4.49 -13.49 -6.93
N ILE A 205 4.01 -13.34 -5.69
CA ILE A 205 2.78 -12.60 -5.40
C ILE A 205 2.94 -11.11 -5.73
N SER A 206 4.05 -10.48 -5.36
CA SER A 206 4.31 -9.06 -5.60
C SER A 206 4.33 -8.73 -7.10
N LEU A 207 5.00 -9.54 -7.90
CA LEU A 207 5.02 -9.38 -9.37
C LEU A 207 3.63 -9.56 -9.98
N ARG A 208 2.84 -10.52 -9.51
CA ARG A 208 1.46 -10.71 -9.97
C ARG A 208 0.57 -9.53 -9.61
N LEU A 209 0.68 -9.01 -8.38
CA LEU A 209 -0.06 -7.82 -7.92
C LEU A 209 0.30 -6.59 -8.76
N TYR A 210 1.60 -6.37 -8.98
CA TYR A 210 2.09 -5.26 -9.80
C TYR A 210 1.54 -5.32 -11.22
N ASN A 211 1.69 -6.46 -11.89
CA ASN A 211 1.24 -6.62 -13.28
C ASN A 211 -0.27 -6.42 -13.42
N PHE A 212 -1.07 -6.99 -12.50
CA PHE A 212 -2.51 -6.81 -12.47
C PHE A 212 -2.90 -5.32 -12.29
N ALA A 213 -2.23 -4.63 -11.39
CA ALA A 213 -2.50 -3.22 -11.14
C ALA A 213 -2.02 -2.33 -12.30
N ALA A 214 -0.84 -2.59 -12.86
CA ALA A 214 -0.29 -1.84 -13.97
C ALA A 214 -1.18 -1.94 -15.22
N GLU A 215 -1.69 -3.12 -15.55
CA GLU A 215 -2.64 -3.33 -16.64
C GLU A 215 -3.96 -2.56 -16.41
N HIS A 216 -4.51 -2.68 -15.19
CA HIS A 216 -5.74 -1.97 -14.82
C HIS A 216 -5.60 -0.45 -14.92
N LEU A 217 -4.47 0.10 -14.47
CA LEU A 217 -4.19 1.52 -14.48
C LEU A 217 -3.88 2.04 -15.89
N ALA A 218 -3.08 1.31 -16.68
CA ALA A 218 -2.75 1.67 -18.05
C ALA A 218 -3.99 1.83 -18.93
N SER A 219 -5.01 0.98 -18.74
CA SER A 219 -6.30 1.11 -19.43
C SER A 219 -7.05 2.43 -19.11
N ARG A 220 -6.54 3.23 -18.17
CA ARG A 220 -7.09 4.52 -17.71
C ARG A 220 -6.11 5.67 -17.88
N GLY A 221 -5.01 5.47 -18.63
CA GLY A 221 -3.98 6.47 -18.85
C GLY A 221 -3.10 6.77 -17.62
N VAL A 222 -3.01 5.81 -16.69
CA VAL A 222 -2.16 5.92 -15.50
C VAL A 222 -1.07 4.88 -15.54
N LEU A 223 0.18 5.28 -15.37
CA LEU A 223 1.34 4.41 -15.28
C LEU A 223 1.67 4.15 -13.81
N LEU A 224 1.87 2.87 -13.46
CA LEU A 224 2.40 2.46 -12.17
C LEU A 224 3.91 2.32 -12.29
N ALA A 225 4.65 3.27 -11.71
CA ALA A 225 6.11 3.26 -11.82
C ALA A 225 6.74 2.20 -10.91
N ASP A 226 6.38 2.22 -9.65
CA ASP A 226 6.76 1.24 -8.66
C ASP A 226 5.72 1.19 -7.54
N THR A 227 5.78 0.13 -6.75
CA THR A 227 4.93 -0.04 -5.58
C THR A 227 5.63 -0.91 -4.54
N LYS A 228 5.27 -0.69 -3.28
CA LYS A 228 5.71 -1.46 -2.13
C LYS A 228 4.54 -2.26 -1.58
N PHE A 229 4.76 -3.54 -1.31
CA PHE A 229 3.83 -4.42 -0.62
C PHE A 229 4.44 -4.88 0.70
N GLU A 230 3.59 -5.11 1.68
CA GLU A 230 3.96 -5.75 2.94
C GLU A 230 3.16 -7.04 3.14
N PHE A 231 3.83 -8.06 3.65
CA PHE A 231 3.22 -9.35 3.94
C PHE A 231 3.33 -9.69 5.42
N GLY A 232 2.42 -10.53 5.85
CA GLY A 232 2.42 -11.12 7.18
C GLY A 232 1.87 -12.54 7.14
N PHE A 233 1.88 -13.20 8.30
CA PHE A 233 1.43 -14.58 8.43
C PHE A 233 0.30 -14.67 9.45
N ILE A 234 -0.76 -15.40 9.11
CA ILE A 234 -1.84 -15.82 10.00
C ILE A 234 -1.96 -17.33 9.80
N ASP A 235 -1.84 -18.10 10.89
CA ASP A 235 -1.92 -19.57 10.88
C ASP A 235 -0.98 -20.24 9.85
N GLY A 236 0.21 -19.65 9.65
CA GLY A 236 1.21 -20.10 8.68
C GLY A 236 0.97 -19.62 7.24
N GLU A 237 -0.20 -19.08 6.92
CA GLU A 237 -0.51 -18.57 5.59
C GLU A 237 0.00 -17.14 5.40
N MET A 238 0.71 -16.89 4.28
CA MET A 238 1.15 -15.55 3.89
C MET A 238 -0.04 -14.76 3.33
N ILE A 239 -0.24 -13.57 3.87
CA ILE A 239 -1.30 -12.63 3.47
C ILE A 239 -0.73 -11.25 3.20
N LEU A 240 -1.42 -10.47 2.37
CA LEU A 240 -1.11 -9.06 2.14
C LEU A 240 -1.62 -8.22 3.31
N ILE A 241 -0.78 -7.33 3.83
CA ILE A 241 -1.10 -6.48 4.98
C ILE A 241 -0.83 -5.01 4.67
N ASP A 242 -1.09 -4.16 5.65
CA ASP A 242 -0.84 -2.71 5.67
C ASP A 242 -1.71 -1.97 4.66
N GLU A 243 -1.15 -1.49 3.57
CA GLU A 243 -1.84 -0.87 2.44
C GLU A 243 -1.30 -1.42 1.12
N ALA A 244 -2.05 -1.25 0.05
CA ALA A 244 -1.60 -1.66 -1.27
C ALA A 244 -2.01 -0.64 -2.33
N LEU A 245 -1.06 -0.29 -3.20
CA LEU A 245 -1.33 0.48 -4.42
C LEU A 245 -1.99 1.85 -4.14
N THR A 246 -1.57 2.51 -3.06
CA THR A 246 -1.96 3.87 -2.71
C THR A 246 -0.85 4.86 -3.08
N PRO A 247 -1.11 6.16 -3.16
CA PRO A 247 -0.07 7.17 -3.37
C PRO A 247 1.04 7.20 -2.29
N ASP A 248 0.80 6.62 -1.10
CA ASP A 248 1.83 6.52 -0.06
C ASP A 248 2.75 5.32 -0.26
N SER A 249 2.27 4.25 -0.92
CA SER A 249 3.04 3.04 -1.18
C SER A 249 3.50 2.91 -2.64
N SER A 250 3.08 3.81 -3.53
CA SER A 250 3.27 3.67 -4.98
C SER A 250 3.50 5.01 -5.67
N ARG A 251 4.21 4.97 -6.81
CA ARG A 251 4.32 6.13 -7.72
C ARG A 251 3.44 5.91 -8.94
N PHE A 252 2.54 6.86 -9.13
CA PHE A 252 1.68 6.91 -10.31
C PHE A 252 2.05 8.10 -11.18
N TRP A 253 2.06 7.90 -12.50
CA TRP A 253 2.24 8.96 -13.47
C TRP A 253 1.05 8.97 -14.42
N ILE A 254 0.67 10.14 -14.91
CA ILE A 254 -0.32 10.28 -15.96
C ILE A 254 0.44 10.17 -17.29
N GLU A 255 -0.07 9.32 -18.17
CA GLU A 255 0.42 9.23 -19.54
C GLU A 255 0.04 10.52 -20.27
N GLY A 256 1.04 11.34 -20.63
CA GLY A 256 0.88 12.65 -21.26
C GLY A 256 1.65 12.75 -22.55
#